data_a950b91dcaa778150dfa430d2272ba52
#
_entry.id   a950b91dcaa778150dfa430d2272ba52
#
_cell.length_a   1.000
_cell.length_b   1.000
_cell.length_c   1.000
_cell.angle_alpha   90.00
_cell.angle_beta   90.00
_cell.angle_gamma   90.00
#
_symmetry.space_group_name_H-M   'P 1'
#
loop_
_entity.id
_entity.type
_entity.pdbx_description
1 polymer ?
#
loop_
_entity_poly.entity_id
_entity_poly.type
_entity_poly.pdbx_seq_one_letter_code
_entity_poly.pdbx_strand_id
1 'polypeptide(L)'
;SITTTDQKIIKQYNKEVFNVKKDILMPLLQKTYNFWEQLCTPEYYTDIEGNARYEKGKTHLFTGEKYLIIPSFSPENKPLGYKSAITANASMDIAAAKDIIAMYIDMENELQNEGYKERIKKAEKLNNELPDYQYDESGAIREWAMKEYQENNAHRHISHLYCAWPAYQTQHNNKLANACRQAILNRN
;
A
#
# COMPACT_ATOMS: atom_id res chain seq x y z
N SER A 1 19.16 28.93 -30.78
CA SER A 1 20.14 28.14 -30.02
C SER A 1 20.32 28.77 -28.64
N ILE A 2 20.27 27.96 -27.58
CA ILE A 2 20.54 28.40 -26.21
C ILE A 2 22.00 28.81 -26.11
N THR A 3 22.26 30.04 -25.67
CA THR A 3 23.60 30.59 -25.55
C THR A 3 24.36 29.95 -24.37
N THR A 4 25.69 30.06 -24.35
CA THR A 4 26.51 29.59 -23.22
C THR A 4 26.15 30.32 -21.91
N THR A 5 25.67 31.57 -21.99
CA THR A 5 25.20 32.34 -20.84
C THR A 5 23.89 31.76 -20.31
N ASP A 6 22.95 31.42 -21.20
CA ASP A 6 21.67 30.85 -20.83
C ASP A 6 21.87 29.47 -20.15
N GLN A 7 22.80 28.67 -20.68
CA GLN A 7 23.16 27.39 -20.07
C GLN A 7 23.76 27.53 -18.66
N LYS A 8 24.59 28.58 -18.45
CA LYS A 8 25.13 28.87 -17.11
C LYS A 8 24.02 29.32 -16.15
N ILE A 9 23.14 30.17 -16.60
CA ILE A 9 21.99 30.65 -15.80
C ILE A 9 21.08 29.48 -15.45
N ILE A 10 20.73 28.63 -16.41
CA ILE A 10 19.89 27.43 -16.18
C ILE A 10 20.58 26.48 -15.18
N LYS A 11 21.90 26.27 -15.34
CA LYS A 11 22.66 25.40 -14.44
C LYS A 11 22.77 25.95 -13.03
N GLN A 12 22.93 27.28 -12.89
CA GLN A 12 22.95 27.96 -11.61
C GLN A 12 21.56 27.93 -10.96
N TYR A 13 20.50 28.23 -11.73
CA TYR A 13 19.12 28.17 -11.28
C TYR A 13 18.75 26.75 -10.77
N ASN A 14 19.07 25.72 -11.53
CA ASN A 14 18.82 24.35 -11.13
C ASN A 14 19.65 23.89 -9.92
N LYS A 15 20.80 24.50 -9.68
CA LYS A 15 21.70 24.15 -8.57
C LYS A 15 21.34 24.90 -7.27
N GLU A 16 20.90 26.14 -7.37
CA GLU A 16 20.72 27.02 -6.20
C GLU A 16 19.27 27.16 -5.75
N VAL A 17 18.29 26.94 -6.63
CA VAL A 17 16.92 27.34 -6.36
C VAL A 17 15.98 26.19 -6.06
N PHE A 18 16.16 24.99 -6.64
CA PHE A 18 15.15 23.97 -6.49
C PHE A 18 15.60 22.55 -6.82
N ASN A 19 15.58 21.66 -5.84
CA ASN A 19 15.73 20.24 -6.04
C ASN A 19 14.37 19.55 -5.81
N VAL A 20 13.66 19.23 -6.89
CA VAL A 20 12.32 18.63 -6.84
C VAL A 20 12.27 17.39 -5.93
N LYS A 21 13.29 16.54 -6.01
CA LYS A 21 13.34 15.31 -5.18
C LYS A 21 13.47 15.64 -3.70
N LYS A 22 14.39 16.54 -3.36
CA LYS A 22 14.68 16.89 -1.96
C LYS A 22 13.60 17.83 -1.38
N ASP A 23 13.17 18.82 -2.17
CA ASP A 23 12.39 19.94 -1.66
C ASP A 23 10.87 19.71 -1.75
N ILE A 24 10.41 18.79 -2.64
CA ILE A 24 9.00 18.45 -2.79
C ILE A 24 8.74 16.96 -2.53
N LEU A 25 9.37 16.07 -3.31
CA LEU A 25 8.98 14.66 -3.30
C LEU A 25 9.30 14.00 -1.97
N MET A 26 10.49 14.23 -1.41
CA MET A 26 10.86 13.64 -0.14
C MET A 26 9.96 14.09 1.02
N PRO A 27 9.65 15.40 1.21
CA PRO A 27 8.70 15.83 2.23
C PRO A 27 7.29 15.24 2.05
N LEU A 28 6.83 15.07 0.81
CA LEU A 28 5.55 14.45 0.52
C LEU A 28 5.55 12.98 0.87
N LEU A 29 6.56 12.23 0.41
CA LEU A 29 6.73 10.81 0.72
C LEU A 29 6.86 10.56 2.22
N GLN A 30 7.62 11.40 2.93
CA GLN A 30 7.76 11.31 4.38
C GLN A 30 6.41 11.47 5.10
N LYS A 31 5.57 12.43 4.69
CA LYS A 31 4.24 12.62 5.28
C LYS A 31 3.32 11.45 4.98
N THR A 32 3.36 10.93 3.75
CA THR A 32 2.51 9.80 3.35
C THR A 32 2.98 8.50 4.03
N TYR A 33 4.29 8.30 4.15
CA TYR A 33 4.86 7.20 4.93
C TYR A 33 4.42 7.26 6.41
N ASN A 34 4.54 8.43 7.03
CA ASN A 34 4.11 8.63 8.42
C ASN A 34 2.61 8.36 8.61
N PHE A 35 1.78 8.70 7.61
CA PHE A 35 0.36 8.37 7.64
C PHE A 35 0.15 6.85 7.71
N TRP A 36 0.80 6.09 6.82
CA TRP A 36 0.68 4.62 6.82
C TRP A 36 1.24 4.01 8.09
N GLU A 37 2.38 4.49 8.60
CA GLU A 37 2.96 4.02 9.85
C GLU A 37 2.01 4.21 11.04
N GLN A 38 1.28 5.33 11.08
CA GLN A 38 0.31 5.61 12.14
C GLN A 38 -1.01 4.86 11.97
N LEU A 39 -1.44 4.66 10.71
CA LEU A 39 -2.68 3.96 10.42
C LEU A 39 -2.56 2.46 10.65
N CYS A 40 -1.41 1.85 10.31
CA CYS A 40 -1.18 0.43 10.51
C CYS A 40 -1.10 0.15 12.01
N THR A 41 -2.08 -0.57 12.51
CA THR A 41 -2.21 -0.84 13.95
C THR A 41 -1.91 -2.31 14.20
N PRO A 42 -0.93 -2.62 15.05
CA PRO A 42 -0.73 -3.99 15.51
C PRO A 42 -1.87 -4.38 16.45
N GLU A 43 -2.14 -5.68 16.52
CA GLU A 43 -2.94 -6.24 17.63
C GLU A 43 -4.46 -5.97 17.60
N TYR A 44 -5.02 -5.47 16.49
CA TYR A 44 -6.47 -5.51 16.29
C TYR A 44 -6.93 -6.90 15.86
N TYR A 45 -8.09 -7.31 16.33
CA TYR A 45 -8.77 -8.50 15.83
C TYR A 45 -10.27 -8.23 15.67
N THR A 46 -10.93 -9.10 14.93
CA THR A 46 -12.40 -9.08 14.83
C THR A 46 -12.95 -10.13 15.79
N ASP A 47 -13.91 -9.73 16.64
CA ASP A 47 -14.58 -10.68 17.51
C ASP A 47 -15.59 -11.55 16.74
N ILE A 48 -16.22 -12.51 17.44
CA ILE A 48 -17.19 -13.44 16.85
C ILE A 48 -18.40 -12.73 16.24
N GLU A 49 -18.68 -11.51 16.69
CA GLU A 49 -19.78 -10.68 16.20
C GLU A 49 -19.38 -9.81 15.00
N GLY A 50 -18.10 -9.88 14.59
CA GLY A 50 -17.56 -9.10 13.48
C GLY A 50 -17.18 -7.67 13.84
N ASN A 51 -17.11 -7.31 15.13
CA ASN A 51 -16.67 -6.01 15.57
C ASN A 51 -15.14 -5.98 15.70
N ALA A 52 -14.52 -4.89 15.26
CA ALA A 52 -13.11 -4.67 15.49
C ALA A 52 -12.82 -4.51 17.00
N ARG A 53 -11.90 -5.28 17.50
CA ARG A 53 -11.44 -5.25 18.89
C ARG A 53 -9.95 -5.03 18.95
N TYR A 54 -9.51 -4.37 19.98
CA TYR A 54 -8.12 -4.20 20.30
C TYR A 54 -7.77 -5.06 21.51
N GLU A 55 -6.92 -6.06 21.30
CA GLU A 55 -6.39 -6.89 22.38
C GLU A 55 -4.96 -7.30 22.05
N LYS A 56 -4.05 -6.95 22.94
CA LYS A 56 -2.63 -7.18 22.76
C LYS A 56 -2.33 -8.68 22.57
N GLY A 57 -1.60 -9.00 21.48
CA GLY A 57 -1.15 -10.35 21.17
C GLY A 57 -2.21 -11.30 20.57
N LYS A 58 -3.42 -10.80 20.25
CA LYS A 58 -4.43 -11.56 19.52
C LYS A 58 -4.65 -11.00 18.13
N THR A 59 -4.34 -11.80 17.13
CA THR A 59 -4.57 -11.46 15.71
C THR A 59 -5.25 -12.63 15.01
N HIS A 60 -6.28 -12.34 14.20
CA HIS A 60 -6.97 -13.31 13.33
C HIS A 60 -6.48 -13.19 11.89
N LEU A 61 -5.17 -13.17 11.70
CA LEU A 61 -4.54 -12.93 10.42
C LEU A 61 -4.25 -14.24 9.67
N PHE A 62 -4.06 -14.17 8.35
CA PHE A 62 -3.86 -15.35 7.52
C PHE A 62 -2.50 -16.00 7.75
N THR A 63 -1.45 -15.21 7.89
CA THR A 63 -0.05 -15.66 7.78
C THR A 63 0.84 -15.19 8.93
N GLY A 64 0.25 -14.63 10.00
CA GLY A 64 1.03 -14.16 11.16
C GLY A 64 1.64 -12.77 10.98
N GLU A 65 1.18 -12.01 9.98
CA GLU A 65 1.43 -10.58 9.89
C GLU A 65 1.02 -9.89 11.18
N LYS A 66 1.76 -8.85 11.59
CA LYS A 66 1.53 -8.20 12.88
C LYS A 66 0.66 -6.96 12.79
N TYR A 67 0.57 -6.35 11.59
CA TYR A 67 -0.16 -5.11 11.42
C TYR A 67 -1.48 -5.34 10.69
N LEU A 68 -2.48 -4.55 11.09
CA LEU A 68 -3.75 -4.39 10.39
C LEU A 68 -3.84 -2.98 9.83
N ILE A 69 -4.41 -2.86 8.65
CA ILE A 69 -4.86 -1.57 8.11
C ILE A 69 -6.33 -1.45 8.48
N ILE A 70 -6.63 -0.60 9.48
CA ILE A 70 -7.97 -0.37 9.98
C ILE A 70 -8.10 1.08 10.48
N PRO A 71 -9.14 1.84 10.06
CA PRO A 71 -10.14 1.48 9.07
C PRO A 71 -9.55 1.30 7.67
N SER A 72 -10.19 0.48 6.85
CA SER A 72 -9.79 0.20 5.47
C SER A 72 -11.03 0.20 4.58
N PHE A 73 -10.85 0.58 3.31
CA PHE A 73 -11.97 0.71 2.38
C PHE A 73 -11.57 0.30 0.97
N SER A 74 -12.31 -0.65 0.39
CA SER A 74 -12.22 -0.93 -1.03
C SER A 74 -13.34 -0.19 -1.77
N PRO A 75 -13.07 0.93 -2.44
CA PRO A 75 -14.09 1.76 -3.08
C PRO A 75 -14.82 1.06 -4.22
N GLU A 76 -16.10 1.03 -4.26
CA GLU A 76 -17.14 1.34 -3.26
C GLU A 76 -17.78 0.05 -2.77
N ASN A 77 -16.97 -1.04 -2.69
CA ASN A 77 -17.41 -2.40 -2.41
C ASN A 77 -17.51 -2.68 -0.89
N LYS A 78 -18.22 -3.74 -0.57
CA LYS A 78 -18.31 -4.29 0.80
C LYS A 78 -18.36 -5.81 0.73
N PRO A 79 -17.84 -6.52 1.74
CA PRO A 79 -17.93 -7.97 1.80
C PRO A 79 -19.39 -8.44 1.82
N LEU A 80 -19.68 -9.62 1.27
CA LEU A 80 -21.02 -10.19 1.31
C LEU A 80 -21.47 -10.38 2.75
N GLY A 81 -22.72 -10.00 3.01
CA GLY A 81 -23.33 -10.09 4.35
C GLY A 81 -22.99 -8.93 5.28
N TYR A 82 -22.07 -8.04 4.93
CA TYR A 82 -21.71 -6.88 5.75
C TYR A 82 -22.54 -5.65 5.39
N LYS A 83 -22.93 -4.89 6.42
CA LYS A 83 -23.66 -3.62 6.23
C LYS A 83 -22.72 -2.46 5.91
N SER A 84 -21.53 -2.45 6.50
CA SER A 84 -20.52 -1.40 6.34
C SER A 84 -19.59 -1.71 5.19
N ALA A 85 -19.18 -0.67 4.45
CA ALA A 85 -18.08 -0.71 3.51
C ALA A 85 -16.73 -0.40 4.18
N ILE A 86 -16.75 0.10 5.42
CA ILE A 86 -15.53 0.27 6.22
C ILE A 86 -15.16 -1.09 6.80
N THR A 87 -13.96 -1.53 6.49
CA THR A 87 -13.45 -2.88 6.72
C THR A 87 -12.05 -2.83 7.31
N ALA A 88 -11.34 -3.96 7.27
CA ALA A 88 -9.92 -4.05 7.53
C ALA A 88 -9.21 -4.70 6.34
N ASN A 89 -7.95 -4.35 6.12
CA ASN A 89 -7.05 -5.00 5.15
C ASN A 89 -7.61 -5.09 3.73
N ALA A 90 -8.24 -4.03 3.21
CA ALA A 90 -8.55 -3.96 1.79
C ALA A 90 -7.24 -4.06 0.97
N SER A 91 -7.23 -4.90 -0.05
CA SER A 91 -6.05 -5.11 -0.91
C SER A 91 -5.58 -3.84 -1.61
N MET A 92 -6.49 -2.90 -1.88
CA MET A 92 -6.14 -1.57 -2.36
C MET A 92 -5.25 -0.81 -1.37
N ASP A 93 -5.61 -0.80 -0.09
CA ASP A 93 -4.86 -0.09 0.94
C ASP A 93 -3.52 -0.78 1.22
N ILE A 94 -3.49 -2.11 1.21
CA ILE A 94 -2.24 -2.88 1.31
C ILE A 94 -1.29 -2.51 0.15
N ALA A 95 -1.83 -2.45 -1.07
CA ALA A 95 -1.04 -2.09 -2.25
C ALA A 95 -0.51 -0.67 -2.17
N ALA A 96 -1.34 0.29 -1.77
CA ALA A 96 -0.96 1.69 -1.62
C ALA A 96 0.09 1.89 -0.51
N ALA A 97 -0.04 1.19 0.62
CA ALA A 97 0.94 1.24 1.69
C ALA A 97 2.31 0.71 1.22
N LYS A 98 2.32 -0.48 0.60
CA LYS A 98 3.55 -1.10 0.06
C LYS A 98 4.21 -0.24 -1.01
N ASP A 99 3.42 0.40 -1.87
CA ASP A 99 3.91 1.29 -2.93
C ASP A 99 4.61 2.54 -2.36
N ILE A 100 3.95 3.22 -1.41
CA ILE A 100 4.53 4.38 -0.73
C ILE A 100 5.79 4.02 0.06
N ILE A 101 5.80 2.89 0.76
CA ILE A 101 6.98 2.43 1.50
C ILE A 101 8.15 2.17 0.54
N ALA A 102 7.90 1.52 -0.60
CA ALA A 102 8.94 1.28 -1.61
C ALA A 102 9.50 2.59 -2.16
N MET A 103 8.63 3.52 -2.59
CA MET A 103 9.05 4.83 -3.06
C MET A 103 9.83 5.64 -2.00
N TYR A 104 9.42 5.53 -0.74
CA TYR A 104 10.13 6.18 0.37
C TYR A 104 11.54 5.62 0.56
N ILE A 105 11.69 4.28 0.55
CA ILE A 105 12.98 3.61 0.65
C ILE A 105 13.90 4.00 -0.52
N ASP A 106 13.37 4.02 -1.74
CA ASP A 106 14.13 4.41 -2.93
C ASP A 106 14.63 5.86 -2.84
N MET A 107 13.77 6.77 -2.38
CA MET A 107 14.14 8.17 -2.21
C MET A 107 15.17 8.38 -1.09
N GLU A 108 15.07 7.66 0.03
CA GLU A 108 16.06 7.68 1.10
C GLU A 108 17.43 7.16 0.61
N ASN A 109 17.43 6.08 -0.20
CA ASN A 109 18.65 5.54 -0.81
C ASN A 109 19.27 6.52 -1.80
N GLU A 110 18.47 7.27 -2.55
CA GLU A 110 18.97 8.25 -3.51
C GLU A 110 19.54 9.49 -2.82
N LEU A 111 18.84 10.05 -1.84
CA LEU A 111 19.24 11.30 -1.19
C LEU A 111 20.30 11.11 -0.11
N GLN A 112 20.33 9.97 0.54
CA GLN A 112 21.29 9.60 1.59
C GLN A 112 21.48 10.68 2.67
N ASN A 113 20.38 11.34 3.08
CA ASN A 113 20.42 12.32 4.15
C ASN A 113 20.84 11.65 5.47
N GLU A 114 21.37 12.44 6.42
CA GLU A 114 21.77 11.92 7.73
C GLU A 114 20.69 11.01 8.35
N GLY A 115 21.09 9.82 8.84
CA GLY A 115 20.19 8.83 9.45
C GLY A 115 19.35 8.03 8.46
N TYR A 116 19.57 8.10 7.13
CA TYR A 116 18.75 7.42 6.13
C TYR A 116 18.69 5.90 6.31
N LYS A 117 19.79 5.25 6.71
CA LYS A 117 19.83 3.79 6.91
C LYS A 117 18.87 3.31 8.00
N GLU A 118 18.75 4.05 9.10
CA GLU A 118 17.82 3.72 10.17
C GLU A 118 16.36 3.92 9.72
N ARG A 119 16.09 4.96 8.93
CA ARG A 119 14.76 5.18 8.36
C ARG A 119 14.36 4.10 7.38
N ILE A 120 15.29 3.66 6.51
CA ILE A 120 15.08 2.52 5.61
C ILE A 120 14.77 1.26 6.41
N LYS A 121 15.59 0.92 7.39
CA LYS A 121 15.36 -0.27 8.24
C LYS A 121 13.99 -0.26 8.93
N LYS A 122 13.55 0.91 9.39
CA LYS A 122 12.22 1.08 9.97
C LYS A 122 11.12 0.86 8.93
N ALA A 123 11.29 1.39 7.73
CA ALA A 123 10.33 1.24 6.62
C ALA A 123 10.26 -0.21 6.12
N GLU A 124 11.39 -0.89 5.98
CA GLU A 124 11.46 -2.33 5.65
C GLU A 124 10.75 -3.18 6.70
N LYS A 125 10.95 -2.88 7.99
CA LYS A 125 10.25 -3.57 9.08
C LYS A 125 8.74 -3.39 8.94
N LEU A 126 8.25 -2.17 8.73
CA LEU A 126 6.83 -1.92 8.52
C LEU A 126 6.29 -2.72 7.33
N ASN A 127 7.00 -2.68 6.19
CA ASN A 127 6.60 -3.41 4.99
C ASN A 127 6.50 -4.93 5.22
N ASN A 128 7.45 -5.50 5.95
CA ASN A 128 7.49 -6.94 6.24
C ASN A 128 6.43 -7.40 7.25
N GLU A 129 5.87 -6.48 8.02
CA GLU A 129 4.85 -6.76 9.02
C GLU A 129 3.42 -6.42 8.53
N LEU A 130 3.29 -5.82 7.33
CA LEU A 130 2.01 -5.60 6.66
C LEU A 130 1.39 -6.92 6.16
N PRO A 131 0.06 -6.98 6.03
CA PRO A 131 -0.61 -8.11 5.40
C PRO A 131 -0.13 -8.35 3.98
N ASP A 132 -0.05 -9.62 3.58
CA ASP A 132 0.15 -10.01 2.20
C ASP A 132 -1.19 -10.17 1.47
N TYR A 133 -1.13 -10.04 0.14
CA TYR A 133 -2.27 -10.35 -0.70
C TYR A 133 -2.73 -11.78 -0.48
N GLN A 134 -4.03 -11.95 -0.36
CA GLN A 134 -4.66 -13.25 -0.26
C GLN A 134 -5.31 -13.62 -1.58
N TYR A 135 -5.51 -14.92 -1.79
CA TYR A 135 -6.06 -15.46 -3.02
C TYR A 135 -7.26 -16.34 -2.68
N ASP A 136 -8.27 -16.30 -3.53
CA ASP A 136 -9.43 -17.19 -3.41
C ASP A 136 -9.15 -18.58 -4.04
N GLU A 137 -10.14 -19.45 -4.01
CA GLU A 137 -10.04 -20.82 -4.54
C GLU A 137 -9.81 -20.86 -6.07
N SER A 138 -10.20 -19.82 -6.80
CA SER A 138 -9.94 -19.66 -8.23
C SER A 138 -8.54 -19.16 -8.55
N GLY A 139 -7.78 -18.77 -7.53
CA GLY A 139 -6.48 -18.11 -7.64
C GLY A 139 -6.56 -16.60 -7.91
N ALA A 140 -7.75 -16.01 -7.86
CA ALA A 140 -7.91 -14.57 -7.97
C ALA A 140 -7.41 -13.85 -6.70
N ILE A 141 -6.85 -12.64 -6.86
CA ILE A 141 -6.54 -11.79 -5.70
C ILE A 141 -7.83 -11.42 -5.00
N ARG A 142 -7.84 -11.60 -3.69
CA ARG A 142 -8.97 -11.22 -2.83
C ARG A 142 -9.05 -9.72 -2.64
N GLU A 143 -10.26 -9.21 -2.51
CA GLU A 143 -10.50 -7.79 -2.25
C GLU A 143 -10.14 -7.38 -0.82
N TRP A 144 -10.19 -8.34 0.12
CA TRP A 144 -9.79 -8.13 1.53
C TRP A 144 -8.91 -9.27 2.03
N ALA A 145 -7.82 -8.94 2.70
CA ALA A 145 -6.94 -9.91 3.34
C ALA A 145 -7.41 -10.26 4.77
N MET A 146 -8.69 -10.62 4.88
CA MET A 146 -9.32 -11.06 6.13
C MET A 146 -10.12 -12.34 5.87
N LYS A 147 -9.98 -13.34 6.76
CA LYS A 147 -10.62 -14.66 6.61
C LYS A 147 -12.13 -14.58 6.59
N GLU A 148 -12.68 -13.69 7.40
CA GLU A 148 -14.11 -13.54 7.63
C GLU A 148 -14.84 -12.88 6.47
N TYR A 149 -14.13 -12.16 5.61
CA TYR A 149 -14.75 -11.41 4.52
C TYR A 149 -14.95 -12.29 3.30
N GLN A 150 -16.18 -12.39 2.84
CA GLN A 150 -16.52 -13.07 1.58
C GLN A 150 -16.46 -12.09 0.42
N GLU A 151 -15.90 -12.54 -0.70
CA GLU A 151 -15.79 -11.74 -1.92
C GLU A 151 -17.17 -11.35 -2.48
N ASN A 152 -17.28 -10.10 -2.91
CA ASN A 152 -18.46 -9.58 -3.61
C ASN A 152 -18.11 -9.27 -5.05
N ASN A 153 -18.12 -10.29 -5.91
CA ASN A 153 -17.73 -10.18 -7.30
C ASN A 153 -18.77 -9.50 -8.22
N ALA A 154 -19.99 -9.28 -7.72
CA ALA A 154 -21.03 -8.57 -8.46
C ALA A 154 -20.88 -7.03 -8.45
N HIS A 155 -19.74 -6.52 -8.00
CA HIS A 155 -19.48 -5.08 -7.94
C HIS A 155 -18.70 -4.58 -9.16
N ARG A 156 -19.05 -3.38 -9.66
CA ARG A 156 -18.47 -2.79 -10.88
C ARG A 156 -17.02 -2.32 -10.74
N HIS A 157 -16.56 -2.01 -9.52
CA HIS A 157 -15.21 -1.52 -9.27
C HIS A 157 -14.22 -2.66 -9.05
N ILE A 158 -12.98 -2.41 -9.40
CA ILE A 158 -11.85 -3.35 -9.29
C ILE A 158 -10.71 -2.77 -8.46
N SER A 159 -11.04 -2.06 -7.38
CA SER A 159 -10.08 -1.31 -6.54
C SER A 159 -8.96 -2.16 -5.98
N HIS A 160 -9.21 -3.45 -5.71
CA HIS A 160 -8.19 -4.42 -5.27
C HIS A 160 -7.09 -4.67 -6.31
N LEU A 161 -7.28 -4.23 -7.57
CA LEU A 161 -6.26 -4.31 -8.60
C LEU A 161 -5.31 -3.09 -8.63
N TYR A 162 -5.33 -2.23 -7.61
CA TYR A 162 -4.37 -1.14 -7.44
C TYR A 162 -2.92 -1.62 -7.55
N CYS A 163 -2.63 -2.83 -7.09
CA CYS A 163 -1.32 -3.46 -7.22
C CYS A 163 -0.87 -3.66 -8.68
N ALA A 164 -1.81 -3.81 -9.62
CA ALA A 164 -1.50 -3.90 -11.04
C ALA A 164 -1.35 -2.51 -11.67
N TRP A 165 -2.26 -1.60 -11.32
CA TRP A 165 -2.24 -0.21 -11.75
C TRP A 165 -2.94 0.66 -10.68
N PRO A 166 -2.32 1.75 -10.22
CA PRO A 166 -1.10 2.38 -10.71
C PRO A 166 0.22 1.89 -10.07
N ALA A 167 0.20 0.96 -9.10
CA ALA A 167 1.41 0.59 -8.35
C ALA A 167 2.40 -0.32 -9.13
N TYR A 168 2.00 -0.90 -10.27
CA TYR A 168 2.84 -1.74 -11.13
C TYR A 168 3.58 -2.90 -10.45
N GLN A 169 3.10 -3.37 -9.29
CA GLN A 169 3.71 -4.47 -8.54
C GLN A 169 3.67 -5.81 -9.27
N THR A 170 2.85 -5.90 -10.32
CA THR A 170 2.72 -7.09 -11.18
C THR A 170 3.83 -7.23 -12.20
N GLN A 171 4.63 -6.19 -12.50
CA GLN A 171 5.60 -6.19 -13.60
C GLN A 171 6.65 -7.31 -13.50
N HIS A 172 7.03 -7.68 -12.29
CA HIS A 172 8.01 -8.73 -12.03
C HIS A 172 7.45 -9.87 -11.16
N ASN A 173 6.10 -9.97 -11.07
CA ASN A 173 5.40 -10.95 -10.27
C ASN A 173 4.29 -11.63 -11.07
N ASN A 174 4.65 -12.67 -11.81
CA ASN A 174 3.71 -13.42 -12.66
C ASN A 174 2.54 -14.04 -11.87
N LYS A 175 2.76 -14.45 -10.61
CA LYS A 175 1.69 -14.98 -9.76
C LYS A 175 0.65 -13.90 -9.49
N LEU A 176 1.09 -12.72 -9.08
CA LEU A 176 0.20 -11.59 -8.81
C LEU A 176 -0.51 -11.11 -10.09
N ALA A 177 0.20 -11.06 -11.23
CA ALA A 177 -0.40 -10.69 -12.52
C ALA A 177 -1.52 -11.65 -12.94
N ASN A 178 -1.30 -12.96 -12.80
CA ASN A 178 -2.31 -13.97 -13.10
C ASN A 178 -3.50 -13.89 -12.13
N ALA A 179 -3.25 -13.62 -10.86
CA ALA A 179 -4.31 -13.44 -9.87
C ALA A 179 -5.16 -12.19 -10.13
N CYS A 180 -4.56 -11.09 -10.56
CA CYS A 180 -5.28 -9.89 -11.00
C CYS A 180 -6.13 -10.18 -12.23
N ARG A 181 -5.58 -10.91 -13.22
CA ARG A 181 -6.35 -11.33 -14.42
C ARG A 181 -7.54 -12.21 -14.02
N GLN A 182 -7.35 -13.17 -13.13
CA GLN A 182 -8.44 -14.03 -12.66
C GLN A 182 -9.51 -13.23 -11.92
N ALA A 183 -9.13 -12.24 -11.11
CA ALA A 183 -10.09 -11.36 -10.45
C ALA A 183 -10.97 -10.57 -11.44
N ILE A 184 -10.41 -10.13 -12.56
CA ILE A 184 -11.21 -9.49 -13.64
C ILE A 184 -12.20 -10.49 -14.25
N LEU A 185 -11.78 -11.74 -14.49
CA LEU A 185 -12.64 -12.77 -15.05
C LEU A 185 -13.79 -13.19 -14.13
N ASN A 186 -13.59 -13.05 -12.83
CA ASN A 186 -14.61 -13.37 -11.80
C ASN A 186 -15.64 -12.24 -11.65
N ARG A 187 -15.41 -11.04 -12.20
CA ARG A 187 -16.39 -9.93 -12.17
C ARG A 187 -17.53 -10.21 -13.17
N ASN A 188 -18.75 -10.10 -12.69
CA ASN A 188 -19.98 -10.31 -13.46
C ASN A 188 -20.57 -8.99 -13.93
#